data_231cc1f9a87eda6dcbaa75a9eaae3843
#
_entry.id   231cc1f9a87eda6dcbaa75a9eaae3843
#
_cell.length_a   1.000
_cell.length_b   1.000
_cell.length_c   1.000
_cell.angle_alpha   90.00
_cell.angle_beta   90.00
_cell.angle_gamma   90.00
#
_symmetry.space_group_name_H-M   'P 1'
#
loop_
_entity.id
_entity.type
_entity.pdbx_description
1 polymer ?
#
loop_
_entity_poly.entity_id
_entity_poly.type
_entity_poly.pdbx_seq_one_letter_code
_entity_poly.pdbx_strand_id
1 'polypeptide(L)'
;MAAAAAFHRILCAEDHSPPNRSALREVVSVDGPDSLRAHAAVVGLLAGCAVIPNLLEPGEAQVGSNLSTLGPYTHTVSEQAGILVAENSMKWSSIHPNPSVYSFLESDKLFDFAARHQQQVRGHNLCWHEQLPGWFAATATRENARRLLTEHIETVAGHYAGRVHSWDVVNEAIHVPDGRSDGLRKSLWLELIGPEYIELAFTTAAKADPQAKLTYNDYDIELDTPEQSAKRAAVLMLIRRLHARDIPIHAIGIQSHLQATGPRPGTGIASLIREAARLGLEVYITELDVNTHALEGGPELQDAAVAEVYKDYLNLILPEPNVKAVLTWGITDAHTWLNQSRQPWALRPDGARQRPLPFDERYAPAPAFFAMRAAMDKSRRPIIPADITAPPKDTSDPYAPFVVPGSPGVPAPQPKSTGQTHSEGSKLQAVKFTYISPRPSL
;
A
#
# COMPACT_ATOMS: atom_id res chain seq x y z
N MET A 1 -8.81 -27.50 23.64
CA MET A 1 -9.39 -27.33 24.99
C MET A 1 -8.37 -27.11 26.11
N ALA A 2 -7.07 -27.00 25.88
CA ALA A 2 -6.05 -26.75 26.91
C ALA A 2 -5.57 -25.29 27.00
N ALA A 3 -5.90 -24.44 26.04
CA ALA A 3 -5.48 -23.03 26.03
C ALA A 3 -6.46 -22.07 26.73
N ALA A 4 -7.69 -22.48 26.99
CA ALA A 4 -8.71 -21.66 27.67
C ALA A 4 -8.57 -21.67 29.20
N ALA A 5 -7.84 -22.60 29.78
CA ALA A 5 -7.73 -22.79 31.25
C ALA A 5 -6.66 -21.92 31.90
N ALA A 6 -5.73 -21.31 31.13
CA ALA A 6 -4.66 -20.48 31.69
C ALA A 6 -5.07 -19.02 31.94
N PHE A 7 -6.14 -18.55 31.30
CA PHE A 7 -6.59 -17.15 31.41
C PHE A 7 -7.54 -16.89 32.60
N HIS A 8 -8.05 -17.94 33.24
CA HIS A 8 -9.06 -17.81 34.31
C HIS A 8 -8.47 -17.73 35.74
N ARG A 9 -7.16 -17.78 35.90
CA ARG A 9 -6.51 -17.79 37.24
C ARG A 9 -5.94 -16.45 37.70
N ILE A 10 -6.08 -15.37 36.95
CA ILE A 10 -5.57 -14.03 37.32
C ILE A 10 -6.69 -13.07 37.79
N LEU A 11 -7.97 -13.48 37.75
CA LEU A 11 -9.10 -12.60 38.05
C LEU A 11 -9.88 -12.94 39.32
N CYS A 12 -9.36 -13.77 40.25
CA CYS A 12 -10.00 -14.02 41.52
C CYS A 12 -9.04 -13.72 42.69
N ALA A 13 -8.91 -12.43 43.01
CA ALA A 13 -8.59 -11.95 44.34
C ALA A 13 -9.61 -10.84 44.65
N GLU A 14 -10.64 -11.20 45.41
CA GLU A 14 -11.62 -10.28 45.92
C GLU A 14 -11.03 -9.37 46.99
N ASP A 15 -10.87 -8.09 46.69
CA ASP A 15 -10.72 -7.03 47.67
C ASP A 15 -11.90 -6.07 47.52
N HIS A 16 -12.82 -6.09 48.50
CA HIS A 16 -14.02 -5.28 48.58
C HIS A 16 -13.75 -3.88 49.16
N SER A 17 -12.79 -3.16 48.59
CA SER A 17 -12.60 -1.73 48.85
C SER A 17 -13.20 -0.95 47.68
N PRO A 18 -13.99 0.14 47.87
CA PRO A 18 -14.47 0.94 46.74
C PRO A 18 -13.27 1.53 46.00
N PRO A 19 -13.24 1.46 44.66
CA PRO A 19 -12.12 1.93 43.90
C PRO A 19 -11.92 3.42 44.13
N ASN A 20 -10.76 3.77 44.64
CA ASN A 20 -10.29 5.16 44.76
C ASN A 20 -10.30 5.80 43.36
N ARG A 21 -11.24 6.72 43.12
CA ARG A 21 -11.45 7.42 41.83
C ARG A 21 -10.35 8.40 41.44
N SER A 22 -9.18 8.33 42.07
CA SER A 22 -8.06 9.25 41.82
C SER A 22 -6.80 8.56 41.27
N ALA A 23 -6.89 7.39 40.66
CA ALA A 23 -5.82 6.95 39.77
C ALA A 23 -5.94 7.81 38.51
N LEU A 24 -5.29 8.97 38.53
CA LEU A 24 -4.88 9.69 37.29
C LEU A 24 -4.18 8.62 36.44
N ARG A 25 -4.83 8.18 35.34
CA ARG A 25 -4.08 7.51 34.27
C ARG A 25 -2.95 8.48 33.92
N GLU A 26 -1.72 8.09 34.21
CA GLU A 26 -0.57 8.79 33.68
C GLU A 26 -0.84 8.93 32.17
N VAL A 27 -1.00 10.17 31.71
CA VAL A 27 -1.16 10.45 30.28
C VAL A 27 0.21 10.16 29.70
N VAL A 28 0.38 8.97 29.17
CA VAL A 28 1.62 8.61 28.46
C VAL A 28 1.71 9.56 27.28
N SER A 29 2.70 10.45 27.28
CA SER A 29 2.98 11.29 26.14
C SER A 29 3.35 10.38 24.93
N VAL A 30 2.81 10.71 23.78
CA VAL A 30 3.09 9.99 22.53
C VAL A 30 3.63 10.93 21.45
N ASP A 31 3.86 12.21 21.80
CA ASP A 31 4.35 13.24 20.91
C ASP A 31 5.86 13.45 21.06
N GLY A 32 6.44 14.23 20.17
CA GLY A 32 7.85 14.52 20.16
C GLY A 32 8.74 13.28 20.11
N PRO A 33 9.63 13.06 21.12
CA PRO A 33 10.53 11.92 21.12
C PRO A 33 9.82 10.55 21.26
N ASP A 34 8.58 10.53 21.75
CA ASP A 34 7.76 9.32 21.92
C ASP A 34 6.88 9.02 20.70
N SER A 35 6.93 9.84 19.64
CA SER A 35 6.16 9.67 18.41
C SER A 35 6.67 8.52 17.54
N LEU A 36 5.80 7.94 16.71
CA LEU A 36 6.19 6.92 15.71
C LEU A 36 7.28 7.45 14.79
N ARG A 37 7.19 8.71 14.36
CA ARG A 37 8.20 9.38 13.53
C ARG A 37 9.58 9.36 14.19
N ALA A 38 9.65 9.69 15.48
CA ALA A 38 10.91 9.75 16.21
C ALA A 38 11.53 8.35 16.39
N HIS A 39 10.74 7.36 16.81
CA HIS A 39 11.21 5.98 16.97
C HIS A 39 11.67 5.37 15.65
N ALA A 40 10.93 5.60 14.56
CA ALA A 40 11.32 5.15 13.22
C ALA A 40 12.67 5.77 12.78
N ALA A 41 12.85 7.07 13.00
CA ALA A 41 14.07 7.78 12.60
C ALA A 41 15.32 7.21 13.28
N VAL A 42 15.24 6.79 14.56
CA VAL A 42 16.35 6.17 15.31
C VAL A 42 16.87 4.90 14.62
N VAL A 43 16.01 4.17 13.91
CA VAL A 43 16.35 2.92 13.22
C VAL A 43 16.48 3.07 11.70
N GLY A 44 16.55 4.30 11.21
CA GLY A 44 16.68 4.60 9.77
C GLY A 44 15.46 4.16 8.95
N LEU A 45 14.26 4.28 9.53
CA LEU A 45 12.98 3.98 8.93
C LEU A 45 12.15 5.26 8.81
N LEU A 46 11.24 5.33 7.86
CA LEU A 46 10.19 6.34 7.80
C LEU A 46 8.88 5.73 8.31
N ALA A 47 8.29 6.32 9.35
CA ALA A 47 6.92 6.03 9.74
C ALA A 47 5.99 7.08 9.13
N GLY A 48 4.80 6.67 8.69
CA GLY A 48 3.86 7.60 8.06
C GLY A 48 2.44 7.06 7.94
N CYS A 49 1.62 7.81 7.22
CA CYS A 49 0.22 7.42 7.01
C CYS A 49 -0.37 8.00 5.72
N ALA A 50 -1.45 7.38 5.25
CA ALA A 50 -2.34 8.01 4.29
C ALA A 50 -3.15 9.12 4.98
N VAL A 51 -3.40 10.19 4.24
CA VAL A 51 -4.13 11.36 4.75
C VAL A 51 -5.20 11.83 3.77
N ILE A 52 -6.22 12.48 4.33
CA ILE A 52 -7.27 13.19 3.61
C ILE A 52 -6.88 14.68 3.62
N PRO A 53 -6.35 15.24 2.51
CA PRO A 53 -5.76 16.58 2.51
C PRO A 53 -6.71 17.69 2.96
N ASN A 54 -8.01 17.53 2.71
CA ASN A 54 -9.01 18.51 3.14
C ASN A 54 -9.25 18.55 4.67
N LEU A 55 -8.75 17.56 5.42
CA LEU A 55 -8.78 17.57 6.89
C LEU A 55 -7.50 18.16 7.49
N LEU A 56 -6.47 18.43 6.68
CA LEU A 56 -5.23 19.08 7.10
C LEU A 56 -5.48 20.61 7.13
N GLU A 57 -6.04 21.09 8.24
CA GLU A 57 -6.29 22.52 8.40
C GLU A 57 -4.97 23.31 8.39
N PRO A 58 -4.91 24.44 7.68
CA PRO A 58 -3.85 25.39 7.88
C PRO A 58 -3.99 25.90 9.33
N GLY A 59 -2.97 25.66 10.17
CA GLY A 59 -2.94 26.26 11.50
C GLY A 59 -3.14 27.78 11.36
N GLU A 60 -4.22 28.33 11.89
CA GLU A 60 -4.32 29.77 12.02
C GLU A 60 -3.19 30.21 12.93
N ALA A 61 -2.22 30.90 12.37
CA ALA A 61 -1.26 31.65 13.12
C ALA A 61 -2.04 32.82 13.79
N GLN A 62 -2.64 32.56 14.95
CA GLN A 62 -3.11 33.65 15.79
C GLN A 62 -1.88 34.40 16.29
N VAL A 63 -1.63 35.53 15.67
CA VAL A 63 -0.65 36.51 16.14
C VAL A 63 -1.12 36.98 17.53
N GLY A 64 -0.55 36.38 18.58
CA GLY A 64 -0.75 36.88 19.95
C GLY A 64 -1.09 35.87 21.05
N SER A 65 -1.22 34.60 20.81
CA SER A 65 -1.31 33.56 21.85
C SER A 65 -0.35 32.42 21.61
N ASN A 66 0.37 31.99 22.62
CA ASN A 66 1.47 31.01 22.58
C ASN A 66 1.04 29.54 22.36
N LEU A 67 -0.06 29.26 21.70
CA LEU A 67 -0.45 27.93 21.24
C LEU A 67 -1.22 28.08 19.93
N SER A 68 -0.59 27.64 18.83
CA SER A 68 -1.35 27.28 17.61
C SER A 68 -2.05 25.95 17.94
N THR A 69 -3.34 25.98 18.24
CA THR A 69 -4.14 24.79 18.41
C THR A 69 -4.49 24.25 17.05
N LEU A 70 -3.65 23.36 16.51
CA LEU A 70 -4.01 22.51 15.37
C LEU A 70 -5.21 21.64 15.79
N GLY A 71 -6.15 21.41 14.87
CA GLY A 71 -7.20 20.43 15.10
C GLY A 71 -6.60 19.02 15.38
N PRO A 72 -7.31 18.15 16.09
CA PRO A 72 -6.75 16.85 16.54
C PRO A 72 -6.16 15.99 15.40
N TYR A 73 -6.82 15.95 14.23
CA TYR A 73 -6.31 15.23 13.06
C TYR A 73 -4.98 15.81 12.59
N THR A 74 -4.92 17.12 12.38
CA THR A 74 -3.73 17.84 11.91
C THR A 74 -2.57 17.66 12.88
N HIS A 75 -2.84 17.80 14.19
CA HIS A 75 -1.84 17.59 15.25
C HIS A 75 -1.28 16.17 15.21
N THR A 76 -2.15 15.16 15.21
CA THR A 76 -1.71 13.74 15.18
C THR A 76 -0.87 13.45 13.95
N VAL A 77 -1.27 13.90 12.76
CA VAL A 77 -0.50 13.71 11.52
C VAL A 77 0.85 14.41 11.59
N SER A 78 0.90 15.67 12.10
CA SER A 78 2.15 16.45 12.18
C SER A 78 3.17 15.81 13.13
N GLU A 79 2.72 15.26 14.26
CA GLU A 79 3.59 14.68 15.28
C GLU A 79 4.05 13.25 14.92
N GLN A 80 3.13 12.43 14.37
CA GLN A 80 3.38 10.99 14.23
C GLN A 80 4.02 10.60 12.90
N ALA A 81 3.83 11.39 11.84
CA ALA A 81 4.26 11.00 10.51
C ALA A 81 5.55 11.72 10.08
N GLY A 82 6.50 10.98 9.52
CA GLY A 82 7.66 11.48 8.80
C GLY A 82 7.48 11.46 7.27
N ILE A 83 6.48 10.68 6.80
CA ILE A 83 6.13 10.57 5.38
C ILE A 83 4.62 10.44 5.24
N LEU A 84 4.06 11.08 4.21
CA LEU A 84 2.62 11.13 3.95
C LEU A 84 2.32 10.58 2.55
N VAL A 85 1.09 10.09 2.37
CA VAL A 85 0.52 9.75 1.06
C VAL A 85 -0.92 10.25 1.01
N ALA A 86 -1.35 10.78 -0.15
CA ALA A 86 -2.75 11.15 -0.33
C ALA A 86 -3.61 9.89 -0.48
N GLU A 87 -4.66 9.75 0.34
CA GLU A 87 -5.57 8.60 0.23
C GLU A 87 -6.25 8.52 -1.15
N ASN A 88 -6.72 9.65 -1.67
CA ASN A 88 -7.46 9.69 -2.93
C ASN A 88 -7.10 10.85 -3.89
N SER A 89 -6.61 11.98 -3.38
CA SER A 89 -6.53 13.22 -4.17
C SER A 89 -5.53 13.17 -5.34
N MET A 90 -4.59 12.21 -5.34
CA MET A 90 -3.63 12.02 -6.43
C MET A 90 -4.01 10.90 -7.42
N LYS A 91 -5.13 10.20 -7.21
CA LYS A 91 -5.63 9.18 -8.14
C LYS A 91 -6.19 9.84 -9.40
N TRP A 92 -6.17 9.12 -10.53
CA TRP A 92 -6.54 9.68 -11.84
C TRP A 92 -7.87 10.41 -11.86
N SER A 93 -8.94 9.81 -11.31
CA SER A 93 -10.28 10.42 -11.31
C SER A 93 -10.34 11.73 -10.52
N SER A 94 -9.47 11.90 -9.53
CA SER A 94 -9.40 13.12 -8.72
C SER A 94 -8.53 14.19 -9.37
N ILE A 95 -7.32 13.81 -9.81
CA ILE A 95 -6.33 14.76 -10.32
C ILE A 95 -6.53 15.14 -11.81
N HIS A 96 -7.16 14.26 -12.60
CA HIS A 96 -7.43 14.46 -14.04
C HIS A 96 -8.91 14.14 -14.38
N PRO A 97 -9.86 14.89 -13.78
CA PRO A 97 -11.29 14.58 -13.86
C PRO A 97 -11.89 14.78 -15.27
N ASN A 98 -11.26 15.58 -16.12
CA ASN A 98 -11.67 15.87 -17.50
C ASN A 98 -10.47 15.81 -18.45
N PRO A 99 -10.65 15.54 -19.76
CA PRO A 99 -9.55 15.42 -20.70
C PRO A 99 -8.61 16.62 -20.80
N SER A 100 -9.11 17.82 -20.47
CA SER A 100 -8.36 19.08 -20.55
C SER A 100 -8.10 19.74 -19.20
N VAL A 101 -8.42 19.07 -18.07
CA VAL A 101 -8.34 19.66 -16.73
C VAL A 101 -7.55 18.77 -15.80
N TYR A 102 -6.47 19.33 -15.26
CA TYR A 102 -5.76 18.77 -14.10
C TYR A 102 -6.09 19.60 -12.87
N SER A 103 -6.45 18.96 -11.77
CA SER A 103 -6.80 19.59 -10.49
C SER A 103 -5.79 19.18 -9.44
N PHE A 104 -4.85 20.05 -9.12
CA PHE A 104 -3.82 19.82 -8.10
C PHE A 104 -4.18 20.38 -6.73
N LEU A 105 -5.29 21.12 -6.60
CA LEU A 105 -5.64 21.90 -5.43
C LEU A 105 -5.58 21.10 -4.10
N GLU A 106 -6.16 19.90 -4.08
CA GLU A 106 -6.14 19.08 -2.85
C GLU A 106 -4.76 18.47 -2.59
N SER A 107 -4.10 18.02 -3.65
CA SER A 107 -2.75 17.46 -3.52
C SER A 107 -1.73 18.53 -3.13
N ASP A 108 -1.84 19.76 -3.65
CA ASP A 108 -0.97 20.87 -3.27
C ASP A 108 -1.08 21.20 -1.78
N LYS A 109 -2.28 21.11 -1.18
CA LYS A 109 -2.45 21.25 0.30
C LYS A 109 -1.62 20.24 1.07
N LEU A 110 -1.56 18.98 0.58
CA LEU A 110 -0.73 17.95 1.20
C LEU A 110 0.75 18.31 1.13
N PHE A 111 1.25 18.74 -0.04
CA PHE A 111 2.66 19.12 -0.20
C PHE A 111 3.04 20.34 0.62
N ASP A 112 2.15 21.34 0.72
CA ASP A 112 2.35 22.51 1.54
C ASP A 112 2.36 22.17 3.04
N PHE A 113 1.47 21.28 3.47
CA PHE A 113 1.46 20.77 4.84
C PHE A 113 2.75 20.01 5.16
N ALA A 114 3.13 19.06 4.32
CA ALA A 114 4.33 18.26 4.49
C ALA A 114 5.60 19.13 4.56
N ALA A 115 5.71 20.17 3.72
CA ALA A 115 6.83 21.10 3.74
C ALA A 115 6.91 21.88 5.06
N ARG A 116 5.78 22.38 5.59
CA ARG A 116 5.72 23.09 6.87
C ARG A 116 6.14 22.21 8.05
N HIS A 117 5.82 20.92 8.01
CA HIS A 117 6.09 19.96 9.08
C HIS A 117 7.34 19.08 8.84
N GLN A 118 8.15 19.41 7.81
CA GLN A 118 9.37 18.68 7.45
C GLN A 118 9.11 17.18 7.21
N GLN A 119 8.01 16.89 6.53
CA GLN A 119 7.58 15.54 6.15
C GLN A 119 7.86 15.29 4.68
N GLN A 120 8.06 14.03 4.33
CA GLN A 120 8.18 13.58 2.95
C GLN A 120 6.81 13.21 2.39
N VAL A 121 6.68 13.12 1.07
CA VAL A 121 5.43 12.74 0.41
C VAL A 121 5.67 11.60 -0.57
N ARG A 122 4.79 10.58 -0.54
CA ARG A 122 4.67 9.59 -1.60
C ARG A 122 3.55 9.98 -2.55
N GLY A 123 3.79 9.84 -3.84
CA GLY A 123 2.77 10.02 -4.86
C GLY A 123 2.03 8.69 -5.13
N HIS A 124 0.71 8.69 -5.01
CA HIS A 124 -0.12 7.52 -5.20
C HIS A 124 -1.36 7.86 -6.02
N ASN A 125 -1.51 7.40 -7.24
CA ASN A 125 -0.60 6.61 -8.06
C ASN A 125 -0.60 7.13 -9.52
N LEU A 126 0.38 6.73 -10.35
CA LEU A 126 0.48 7.19 -11.73
C LEU A 126 -0.25 6.28 -12.73
N CYS A 127 -0.29 4.97 -12.52
CA CYS A 127 -0.96 4.01 -13.39
C CYS A 127 -1.65 2.92 -12.55
N TRP A 128 -2.97 2.87 -12.59
CA TRP A 128 -3.80 1.90 -11.91
C TRP A 128 -5.01 1.52 -12.76
N HIS A 129 -5.59 0.35 -12.55
CA HIS A 129 -6.74 -0.13 -13.31
C HIS A 129 -8.07 0.38 -12.76
N GLU A 130 -8.07 0.86 -11.50
CA GLU A 130 -9.25 1.43 -10.85
C GLU A 130 -9.20 2.96 -10.78
N GLN A 131 -10.32 3.57 -10.41
CA GLN A 131 -10.51 5.01 -10.28
C GLN A 131 -10.02 5.81 -11.50
N LEU A 132 -10.11 5.20 -12.69
CA LEU A 132 -9.97 5.95 -13.95
C LEU A 132 -11.19 6.83 -14.14
N PRO A 133 -11.04 8.07 -14.63
CA PRO A 133 -12.16 8.95 -14.90
C PRO A 133 -13.03 8.39 -16.05
N GLY A 134 -14.33 8.64 -16.00
CA GLY A 134 -15.27 8.09 -17.00
C GLY A 134 -14.94 8.49 -18.44
N TRP A 135 -14.33 9.67 -18.65
CA TRP A 135 -13.89 10.11 -19.97
C TRP A 135 -12.81 9.20 -20.56
N PHE A 136 -11.90 8.64 -19.71
CA PHE A 136 -10.84 7.76 -20.19
C PHE A 136 -11.42 6.50 -20.84
N ALA A 137 -12.31 5.80 -20.14
CA ALA A 137 -12.96 4.60 -20.67
C ALA A 137 -13.78 4.87 -21.94
N ALA A 138 -14.31 6.11 -22.09
CA ALA A 138 -15.10 6.51 -23.25
C ALA A 138 -14.25 6.90 -24.48
N THR A 139 -13.00 7.31 -24.31
CA THR A 139 -12.17 7.90 -25.37
C THR A 139 -10.86 7.19 -25.63
N ALA A 140 -10.38 6.35 -24.70
CA ALA A 140 -9.14 5.61 -24.89
C ALA A 140 -9.30 4.51 -25.93
N THR A 141 -8.35 4.45 -26.86
CA THR A 141 -8.24 3.45 -27.93
C THR A 141 -6.81 2.93 -28.00
N ARG A 142 -6.57 1.89 -28.80
CA ARG A 142 -5.20 1.35 -29.01
C ARG A 142 -4.25 2.37 -29.62
N GLU A 143 -4.78 3.31 -30.41
CA GLU A 143 -4.01 4.36 -31.08
C GLU A 143 -3.58 5.48 -30.14
N ASN A 144 -4.38 5.78 -29.10
CA ASN A 144 -4.14 6.94 -28.24
C ASN A 144 -3.73 6.61 -26.80
N ALA A 145 -3.96 5.38 -26.33
CA ALA A 145 -3.75 5.01 -24.91
C ALA A 145 -2.31 5.23 -24.44
N ARG A 146 -1.30 4.95 -25.29
CA ARG A 146 0.12 5.23 -24.95
C ARG A 146 0.34 6.71 -24.72
N ARG A 147 -0.17 7.57 -25.58
CA ARG A 147 -0.06 9.03 -25.44
C ARG A 147 -0.76 9.51 -24.18
N LEU A 148 -1.99 9.04 -23.90
CA LEU A 148 -2.76 9.43 -22.72
C LEU A 148 -2.03 9.04 -21.42
N LEU A 149 -1.46 7.84 -21.35
CA LEU A 149 -0.66 7.40 -20.19
C LEU A 149 0.60 8.27 -20.02
N THR A 150 1.32 8.51 -21.10
CA THR A 150 2.54 9.34 -21.08
C THR A 150 2.24 10.76 -20.64
N GLU A 151 1.26 11.43 -21.25
CA GLU A 151 0.85 12.81 -20.93
C GLU A 151 0.39 12.94 -19.47
N HIS A 152 -0.35 11.97 -18.95
CA HIS A 152 -0.77 11.98 -17.56
C HIS A 152 0.44 11.89 -16.61
N ILE A 153 1.34 10.93 -16.84
CA ILE A 153 2.52 10.74 -15.99
C ILE A 153 3.43 11.96 -16.06
N GLU A 154 3.72 12.48 -17.26
CA GLU A 154 4.55 13.67 -17.44
C GLU A 154 3.96 14.89 -16.74
N THR A 155 2.65 15.06 -16.81
CA THR A 155 1.96 16.20 -16.18
C THR A 155 1.96 16.07 -14.66
N VAL A 156 1.59 14.91 -14.11
CA VAL A 156 1.43 14.73 -12.66
C VAL A 156 2.78 14.61 -11.97
N ALA A 157 3.66 13.74 -12.44
CA ALA A 157 4.99 13.59 -11.86
C ALA A 157 5.84 14.85 -12.07
N GLY A 158 5.72 15.49 -13.24
CA GLY A 158 6.43 16.75 -13.54
C GLY A 158 6.00 17.91 -12.64
N HIS A 159 4.70 18.02 -12.31
CA HIS A 159 4.19 19.05 -11.39
C HIS A 159 4.85 18.97 -10.00
N TYR A 160 5.13 17.76 -9.53
CA TYR A 160 5.74 17.52 -8.22
C TYR A 160 7.22 17.16 -8.27
N ALA A 161 7.88 17.28 -9.42
CA ALA A 161 9.27 16.87 -9.59
C ALA A 161 10.20 17.48 -8.54
N GLY A 162 11.02 16.62 -7.93
CA GLY A 162 11.95 16.99 -6.86
C GLY A 162 11.32 17.19 -5.48
N ARG A 163 10.00 17.03 -5.34
CA ARG A 163 9.27 17.14 -4.06
C ARG A 163 8.73 15.80 -3.55
N VAL A 164 8.80 14.76 -4.37
CA VAL A 164 8.25 13.43 -4.06
C VAL A 164 9.37 12.49 -3.63
N HIS A 165 9.20 11.83 -2.49
CA HIS A 165 10.10 10.77 -2.04
C HIS A 165 10.04 9.56 -2.97
N SER A 166 8.83 9.09 -3.26
CA SER A 166 8.62 7.92 -4.12
C SER A 166 7.25 7.95 -4.78
N TRP A 167 7.17 7.48 -6.03
CA TRP A 167 5.93 7.30 -6.78
C TRP A 167 5.52 5.84 -6.80
N ASP A 168 4.25 5.54 -6.53
CA ASP A 168 3.62 4.30 -6.97
C ASP A 168 3.35 4.45 -8.47
N VAL A 169 4.32 4.01 -9.27
CA VAL A 169 4.27 4.20 -10.73
C VAL A 169 3.23 3.31 -11.35
N VAL A 170 3.24 2.03 -10.96
CA VAL A 170 2.22 1.05 -11.35
C VAL A 170 1.69 0.38 -10.10
N ASN A 171 0.37 0.42 -9.96
CA ASN A 171 -0.36 -0.17 -8.85
C ASN A 171 -1.15 -1.40 -9.32
N GLU A 172 -0.98 -2.54 -8.61
CA GLU A 172 -1.83 -3.74 -8.71
C GLU A 172 -1.92 -4.38 -10.11
N ALA A 173 -0.79 -4.44 -10.81
CA ALA A 173 -0.75 -5.02 -12.16
C ALA A 173 -0.86 -6.55 -12.17
N ILE A 174 -0.70 -7.24 -11.04
CA ILE A 174 -0.76 -8.70 -10.94
C ILE A 174 -2.12 -9.15 -10.40
N HIS A 175 -2.77 -10.07 -11.16
CA HIS A 175 -3.99 -10.75 -10.74
C HIS A 175 -4.02 -12.17 -11.33
N VAL A 176 -3.45 -13.12 -10.59
CA VAL A 176 -3.30 -14.52 -11.03
C VAL A 176 -4.62 -15.18 -11.41
N PRO A 177 -5.78 -14.91 -10.74
CA PRO A 177 -7.08 -15.47 -11.11
C PRO A 177 -7.55 -15.13 -12.54
N ASP A 178 -6.98 -14.13 -13.19
CA ASP A 178 -7.28 -13.85 -14.62
C ASP A 178 -6.72 -14.91 -15.58
N GLY A 179 -5.92 -15.86 -15.08
CA GLY A 179 -5.47 -17.05 -15.81
C GLY A 179 -4.40 -16.78 -16.87
N ARG A 180 -3.71 -15.65 -16.83
CA ARG A 180 -2.58 -15.36 -17.72
C ARG A 180 -1.31 -16.02 -17.20
N SER A 181 -0.47 -16.53 -18.11
CA SER A 181 0.80 -17.17 -17.75
C SER A 181 1.83 -16.20 -17.16
N ASP A 182 1.72 -14.89 -17.46
CA ASP A 182 2.56 -13.83 -16.90
C ASP A 182 1.98 -13.23 -15.60
N GLY A 183 0.81 -13.71 -15.14
CA GLY A 183 0.13 -13.23 -13.94
C GLY A 183 -0.47 -11.84 -14.05
N LEU A 184 -0.33 -11.13 -15.18
CA LEU A 184 -0.82 -9.77 -15.34
C LEU A 184 -2.35 -9.71 -15.29
N ARG A 185 -2.86 -8.67 -14.63
CA ARG A 185 -4.28 -8.33 -14.56
C ARG A 185 -4.84 -7.96 -15.93
N LYS A 186 -6.01 -8.49 -16.26
CA LYS A 186 -6.80 -8.05 -17.42
C LYS A 186 -7.39 -6.67 -17.15
N SER A 187 -6.64 -5.64 -17.51
CA SER A 187 -7.00 -4.24 -17.34
C SER A 187 -7.12 -3.54 -18.69
N LEU A 188 -7.74 -2.35 -18.72
CA LEU A 188 -7.75 -1.51 -19.92
C LEU A 188 -6.34 -1.20 -20.42
N TRP A 189 -5.39 -0.99 -19.52
CA TRP A 189 -4.00 -0.76 -19.87
C TRP A 189 -3.40 -1.93 -20.66
N LEU A 190 -3.60 -3.15 -20.15
CA LEU A 190 -3.13 -4.37 -20.82
C LEU A 190 -3.85 -4.58 -22.17
N GLU A 191 -5.15 -4.29 -22.25
CA GLU A 191 -5.93 -4.44 -23.47
C GLU A 191 -5.53 -3.45 -24.55
N LEU A 192 -5.35 -2.18 -24.18
CA LEU A 192 -5.11 -1.10 -25.13
C LEU A 192 -3.63 -0.96 -25.53
N ILE A 193 -2.71 -1.22 -24.62
CA ILE A 193 -1.26 -1.00 -24.84
C ILE A 193 -0.50 -2.31 -24.96
N GLY A 194 -0.92 -3.37 -24.24
CA GLY A 194 -0.12 -4.57 -24.07
C GLY A 194 0.71 -4.51 -22.77
N PRO A 195 1.45 -5.60 -22.43
CA PRO A 195 2.21 -5.70 -21.19
C PRO A 195 3.31 -4.64 -21.05
N GLU A 196 3.72 -4.03 -22.12
CA GLU A 196 4.70 -2.93 -22.15
C GLU A 196 4.19 -1.60 -21.56
N TYR A 197 2.90 -1.50 -21.16
CA TYR A 197 2.40 -0.32 -20.45
C TYR A 197 3.14 -0.08 -19.15
N ILE A 198 3.60 -1.16 -18.48
CA ILE A 198 4.34 -1.09 -17.22
C ILE A 198 5.71 -0.42 -17.46
N GLU A 199 6.45 -0.88 -18.47
CA GLU A 199 7.75 -0.32 -18.81
C GLU A 199 7.63 1.13 -19.29
N LEU A 200 6.59 1.43 -20.08
CA LEU A 200 6.26 2.79 -20.50
C LEU A 200 6.03 3.71 -19.30
N ALA A 201 5.23 3.26 -18.31
CA ALA A 201 4.94 4.05 -17.11
C ALA A 201 6.23 4.35 -16.31
N PHE A 202 7.06 3.35 -16.03
CA PHE A 202 8.30 3.53 -15.28
C PHE A 202 9.30 4.43 -16.01
N THR A 203 9.50 4.23 -17.31
CA THR A 203 10.45 5.05 -18.09
C THR A 203 9.97 6.50 -18.24
N THR A 204 8.66 6.72 -18.33
CA THR A 204 8.08 8.06 -18.36
C THR A 204 8.22 8.76 -17.01
N ALA A 205 7.91 8.06 -15.91
CA ALA A 205 8.03 8.61 -14.57
C ALA A 205 9.48 8.99 -14.22
N ALA A 206 10.46 8.15 -14.61
CA ALA A 206 11.88 8.45 -14.41
C ALA A 206 12.35 9.72 -15.13
N LYS A 207 11.75 10.04 -16.27
CA LYS A 207 12.05 11.28 -17.01
C LYS A 207 11.36 12.49 -16.39
N ALA A 208 10.12 12.31 -15.95
CA ALA A 208 9.29 13.39 -15.40
C ALA A 208 9.76 13.82 -14.00
N ASP A 209 10.21 12.87 -13.15
CA ASP A 209 10.75 13.13 -11.82
C ASP A 209 11.99 12.27 -11.55
N PRO A 210 13.17 12.70 -12.01
CA PRO A 210 14.41 11.92 -11.90
C PRO A 210 14.92 11.72 -10.46
N GLN A 211 14.39 12.45 -9.49
CA GLN A 211 14.85 12.39 -8.10
C GLN A 211 14.01 11.42 -7.25
N ALA A 212 12.78 11.14 -7.66
CA ALA A 212 11.89 10.26 -6.91
C ALA A 212 12.27 8.77 -7.06
N LYS A 213 12.08 8.01 -6.00
CA LYS A 213 12.12 6.54 -6.09
C LYS A 213 10.88 6.03 -6.82
N LEU A 214 11.05 5.06 -7.72
CA LEU A 214 9.95 4.49 -8.51
C LEU A 214 9.56 3.13 -7.96
N THR A 215 8.31 2.98 -7.58
CA THR A 215 7.77 1.83 -6.84
C THR A 215 6.74 1.08 -7.67
N TYR A 216 6.80 -0.25 -7.66
CA TYR A 216 5.68 -1.13 -7.99
C TYR A 216 4.94 -1.47 -6.68
N ASN A 217 3.63 -1.21 -6.59
CA ASN A 217 2.83 -1.41 -5.37
C ASN A 217 1.75 -2.49 -5.59
N ASP A 218 1.59 -3.43 -4.63
CA ASP A 218 0.57 -4.48 -4.74
C ASP A 218 0.11 -4.99 -3.36
N TYR A 219 -1.02 -5.68 -3.34
CA TYR A 219 -1.68 -6.30 -2.18
C TYR A 219 -1.73 -7.81 -2.32
N ASP A 220 -2.21 -8.52 -1.28
CA ASP A 220 -2.36 -9.99 -1.28
C ASP A 220 -1.07 -10.73 -1.62
N ILE A 221 0.04 -10.29 -1.05
CA ILE A 221 1.37 -10.90 -1.18
C ILE A 221 2.00 -11.19 0.18
N GLU A 222 1.27 -10.99 1.28
CA GLU A 222 1.75 -11.06 2.66
C GLU A 222 1.64 -12.46 3.26
N LEU A 223 0.57 -13.21 2.92
CA LEU A 223 0.25 -14.50 3.55
C LEU A 223 0.89 -15.69 2.80
N ASP A 224 1.09 -16.79 3.50
CA ASP A 224 1.61 -18.03 2.92
C ASP A 224 0.50 -18.98 2.43
N THR A 225 -0.64 -18.42 2.01
CA THR A 225 -1.67 -19.19 1.29
C THR A 225 -1.21 -19.52 -0.13
N PRO A 226 -1.76 -20.57 -0.77
CA PRO A 226 -1.43 -20.89 -2.17
C PRO A 226 -1.63 -19.72 -3.12
N GLU A 227 -2.74 -18.97 -2.98
CA GLU A 227 -3.13 -17.85 -3.82
C GLU A 227 -2.12 -16.70 -3.71
N GLN A 228 -1.81 -16.29 -2.48
CA GLN A 228 -0.88 -15.21 -2.24
C GLN A 228 0.57 -15.62 -2.57
N SER A 229 0.91 -16.89 -2.36
CA SER A 229 2.22 -17.42 -2.79
C SER A 229 2.37 -17.40 -4.31
N ALA A 230 1.32 -17.73 -5.07
CA ALA A 230 1.33 -17.62 -6.52
C ALA A 230 1.42 -16.14 -6.97
N LYS A 231 0.70 -15.24 -6.30
CA LYS A 231 0.77 -13.81 -6.60
C LYS A 231 2.16 -13.23 -6.29
N ARG A 232 2.78 -13.56 -5.14
CA ARG A 232 4.18 -13.19 -4.83
C ARG A 232 5.15 -13.65 -5.91
N ALA A 233 5.00 -14.88 -6.39
CA ALA A 233 5.86 -15.41 -7.46
C ALA A 233 5.70 -14.60 -8.76
N ALA A 234 4.48 -14.23 -9.13
CA ALA A 234 4.21 -13.42 -10.31
C ALA A 234 4.74 -11.97 -10.15
N VAL A 235 4.59 -11.36 -8.97
CA VAL A 235 5.20 -10.06 -8.67
C VAL A 235 6.71 -10.13 -8.81
N LEU A 236 7.36 -11.13 -8.21
CA LEU A 236 8.82 -11.28 -8.30
C LEU A 236 9.28 -11.51 -9.75
N MET A 237 8.51 -12.26 -10.54
CA MET A 237 8.78 -12.45 -11.97
C MET A 237 8.71 -11.12 -12.73
N LEU A 238 7.68 -10.29 -12.49
CA LEU A 238 7.57 -8.95 -13.07
C LEU A 238 8.78 -8.07 -12.69
N ILE A 239 9.13 -8.02 -11.40
CA ILE A 239 10.25 -7.22 -10.90
C ILE A 239 11.58 -7.65 -11.53
N ARG A 240 11.86 -8.95 -11.60
CA ARG A 240 13.06 -9.49 -12.25
C ARG A 240 13.11 -9.13 -13.74
N ARG A 241 11.97 -9.19 -14.43
CA ARG A 241 11.87 -8.77 -15.84
C ARG A 241 12.18 -7.29 -16.01
N LEU A 242 11.63 -6.40 -15.17
CA LEU A 242 11.92 -4.97 -15.23
C LEU A 242 13.41 -4.71 -14.97
N HIS A 243 13.98 -5.34 -13.95
CA HIS A 243 15.39 -5.23 -13.60
C HIS A 243 16.30 -5.73 -14.73
N ALA A 244 16.01 -6.89 -15.33
CA ALA A 244 16.81 -7.46 -16.43
C ALA A 244 16.79 -6.60 -17.70
N ARG A 245 15.77 -5.74 -17.86
CA ARG A 245 15.64 -4.81 -18.98
C ARG A 245 16.10 -3.39 -18.65
N ASP A 246 16.81 -3.21 -17.56
CA ASP A 246 17.28 -1.90 -17.06
C ASP A 246 16.14 -0.85 -16.95
N ILE A 247 14.90 -1.30 -16.68
CA ILE A 247 13.79 -0.39 -16.40
C ILE A 247 13.98 0.22 -15.00
N PRO A 248 13.86 1.55 -14.85
CA PRO A 248 14.18 2.24 -13.60
C PRO A 248 13.12 1.95 -12.51
N ILE A 249 13.29 0.85 -11.80
CA ILE A 249 12.52 0.49 -10.61
C ILE A 249 13.45 0.53 -9.39
N HIS A 250 12.98 1.13 -8.29
CA HIS A 250 13.79 1.36 -7.09
C HIS A 250 13.23 0.67 -5.85
N ALA A 251 11.93 0.37 -5.82
CA ALA A 251 11.29 -0.23 -4.66
C ALA A 251 10.08 -1.11 -5.01
N ILE A 252 9.72 -1.99 -4.06
CA ILE A 252 8.46 -2.72 -4.03
C ILE A 252 7.62 -2.14 -2.89
N GLY A 253 6.39 -1.73 -3.19
CA GLY A 253 5.37 -1.42 -2.21
C GLY A 253 4.54 -2.67 -1.88
N ILE A 254 4.31 -2.89 -0.60
CA ILE A 254 3.47 -3.95 -0.06
C ILE A 254 2.34 -3.26 0.70
N GLN A 255 1.09 -3.38 0.22
CA GLN A 255 -0.03 -2.63 0.79
C GLN A 255 -0.30 -3.04 2.24
N SER A 256 -0.30 -4.32 2.53
CA SER A 256 -0.46 -4.85 3.88
C SER A 256 -1.83 -4.55 4.51
N HIS A 257 -2.90 -4.68 3.72
CA HIS A 257 -4.26 -4.73 4.23
C HIS A 257 -4.50 -6.09 4.90
N LEU A 258 -4.22 -6.19 6.19
CA LEU A 258 -4.23 -7.43 6.93
C LEU A 258 -5.59 -7.73 7.57
N GLN A 259 -5.74 -8.94 8.12
CA GLN A 259 -6.95 -9.40 8.80
C GLN A 259 -6.67 -9.68 10.27
N ALA A 260 -7.59 -9.30 11.16
CA ALA A 260 -7.51 -9.63 12.59
C ALA A 260 -7.68 -11.14 12.86
N THR A 261 -8.33 -11.84 11.95
CA THR A 261 -8.60 -13.28 12.02
C THR A 261 -7.98 -14.03 10.84
N GLY A 262 -7.83 -15.36 10.94
CA GLY A 262 -7.29 -16.18 9.86
C GLY A 262 -5.76 -16.28 9.85
N PRO A 263 -5.18 -16.61 8.68
CA PRO A 263 -3.74 -16.77 8.52
C PRO A 263 -2.96 -15.48 8.84
N ARG A 264 -1.75 -15.65 9.36
CA ARG A 264 -0.82 -14.53 9.59
C ARG A 264 0.25 -14.47 8.51
N PRO A 265 0.83 -13.29 8.23
CA PRO A 265 2.02 -13.18 7.40
C PRO A 265 3.14 -14.11 7.89
N GLY A 266 3.81 -14.79 6.97
CA GLY A 266 4.80 -15.82 7.29
C GLY A 266 6.13 -15.62 6.55
N THR A 267 6.88 -16.71 6.40
CA THR A 267 8.24 -16.65 5.83
C THR A 267 8.27 -16.24 4.37
N GLY A 268 7.15 -16.40 3.64
CA GLY A 268 7.05 -16.03 2.21
C GLY A 268 7.28 -14.55 1.98
N ILE A 269 6.67 -13.68 2.79
CA ILE A 269 6.88 -12.23 2.66
C ILE A 269 8.32 -11.83 3.01
N ALA A 270 8.91 -12.40 4.07
CA ALA A 270 10.31 -12.14 4.41
C ALA A 270 11.26 -12.61 3.29
N SER A 271 10.90 -13.70 2.59
CA SER A 271 11.66 -14.17 1.42
C SER A 271 11.55 -13.20 0.24
N LEU A 272 10.36 -12.65 -0.05
CA LEU A 272 10.18 -11.62 -1.07
C LEU A 272 11.04 -10.38 -0.77
N ILE A 273 11.05 -9.92 0.50
CA ILE A 273 11.84 -8.77 0.93
C ILE A 273 13.34 -9.02 0.71
N ARG A 274 13.84 -10.21 1.06
CA ARG A 274 15.24 -10.58 0.79
C ARG A 274 15.58 -10.70 -0.70
N GLU A 275 14.65 -11.21 -1.52
CA GLU A 275 14.83 -11.22 -2.99
C GLU A 275 14.87 -9.79 -3.55
N ALA A 276 14.03 -8.88 -3.07
CA ALA A 276 14.10 -7.46 -3.42
C ALA A 276 15.48 -6.87 -3.06
N ALA A 277 16.02 -7.19 -1.87
CA ALA A 277 17.35 -6.75 -1.45
C ALA A 277 18.46 -7.26 -2.39
N ARG A 278 18.37 -8.51 -2.87
CA ARG A 278 19.34 -9.07 -3.85
C ARG A 278 19.31 -8.32 -5.20
N LEU A 279 18.17 -7.74 -5.56
CA LEU A 279 18.02 -6.90 -6.74
C LEU A 279 18.38 -5.42 -6.48
N GLY A 280 18.84 -5.08 -5.27
CA GLY A 280 19.15 -3.70 -4.90
C GLY A 280 17.92 -2.83 -4.64
N LEU A 281 16.74 -3.44 -4.42
CA LEU A 281 15.48 -2.72 -4.25
C LEU A 281 15.15 -2.49 -2.77
N GLU A 282 14.61 -1.31 -2.50
CA GLU A 282 13.97 -0.99 -1.23
C GLU A 282 12.57 -1.64 -1.15
N VAL A 283 12.05 -1.76 0.06
CA VAL A 283 10.68 -2.21 0.33
C VAL A 283 9.98 -1.16 1.20
N TYR A 284 8.76 -0.82 0.82
CA TYR A 284 7.87 0.05 1.59
C TYR A 284 6.61 -0.72 1.96
N ILE A 285 6.23 -0.67 3.23
CA ILE A 285 4.89 -1.04 3.69
C ILE A 285 4.05 0.21 3.48
N THR A 286 3.07 0.14 2.59
CA THR A 286 2.48 1.35 2.01
C THR A 286 1.12 1.71 2.56
N GLU A 287 0.34 0.72 3.06
CA GLU A 287 -1.09 0.88 3.32
C GLU A 287 -1.56 0.04 4.52
N LEU A 288 -0.68 -0.18 5.51
CA LEU A 288 -0.95 -1.09 6.64
C LEU A 288 -2.22 -0.68 7.40
N ASP A 289 -3.17 -1.59 7.44
CA ASP A 289 -4.31 -1.59 8.34
C ASP A 289 -4.74 -3.03 8.65
N VAL A 290 -5.64 -3.20 9.64
CA VAL A 290 -6.08 -4.53 10.07
C VAL A 290 -7.60 -4.59 10.11
N ASN A 291 -8.19 -5.24 9.12
CA ASN A 291 -9.63 -5.44 9.02
C ASN A 291 -10.14 -6.38 10.13
N THR A 292 -11.12 -5.91 10.90
CA THR A 292 -11.74 -6.64 12.00
C THR A 292 -13.14 -7.17 11.65
N HIS A 293 -13.53 -7.21 10.37
CA HIS A 293 -14.85 -7.62 9.89
C HIS A 293 -15.30 -8.96 10.50
N ALA A 294 -14.45 -9.97 10.43
CA ALA A 294 -14.77 -11.32 10.88
C ALA A 294 -14.46 -11.58 12.37
N LEU A 295 -14.00 -10.57 13.11
CA LEU A 295 -13.67 -10.70 14.53
C LEU A 295 -14.92 -10.45 15.38
N GLU A 296 -15.34 -11.44 16.16
CA GLU A 296 -16.42 -11.28 17.15
C GLU A 296 -15.89 -10.60 18.42
N GLY A 297 -16.69 -9.71 19.02
CA GLY A 297 -16.38 -9.07 20.28
C GLY A 297 -16.29 -7.54 20.24
N GLY A 298 -16.19 -6.96 21.43
CA GLY A 298 -16.19 -5.51 21.64
C GLY A 298 -14.87 -4.80 21.30
N PRO A 299 -14.80 -3.47 21.56
CA PRO A 299 -13.65 -2.63 21.21
C PRO A 299 -12.32 -3.13 21.79
N GLU A 300 -12.30 -3.56 23.05
CA GLU A 300 -11.08 -4.02 23.72
C GLU A 300 -10.50 -5.27 23.04
N LEU A 301 -11.37 -6.17 22.57
CA LEU A 301 -10.94 -7.38 21.87
C LEU A 301 -10.44 -7.04 20.46
N GLN A 302 -11.10 -6.09 19.78
CA GLN A 302 -10.60 -5.58 18.50
C GLN A 302 -9.22 -4.96 18.64
N ASP A 303 -9.05 -4.05 19.61
CA ASP A 303 -7.77 -3.37 19.85
C ASP A 303 -6.65 -4.35 20.16
N ALA A 304 -6.91 -5.37 20.98
CA ALA A 304 -5.93 -6.39 21.31
C ALA A 304 -5.54 -7.23 20.08
N ALA A 305 -6.51 -7.68 19.29
CA ALA A 305 -6.27 -8.49 18.12
C ALA A 305 -5.51 -7.70 17.03
N VAL A 306 -5.88 -6.45 16.80
CA VAL A 306 -5.20 -5.54 15.87
C VAL A 306 -3.76 -5.31 16.30
N ALA A 307 -3.51 -5.00 17.57
CA ALA A 307 -2.16 -4.80 18.10
C ALA A 307 -1.29 -6.06 17.96
N GLU A 308 -1.86 -7.26 18.12
CA GLU A 308 -1.12 -8.50 17.91
C GLU A 308 -0.70 -8.70 16.45
N VAL A 309 -1.58 -8.38 15.49
CA VAL A 309 -1.24 -8.42 14.05
C VAL A 309 -0.11 -7.44 13.74
N TYR A 310 -0.22 -6.19 14.18
CA TYR A 310 0.85 -5.19 14.00
C TYR A 310 2.18 -5.68 14.58
N LYS A 311 2.16 -6.17 15.82
CA LYS A 311 3.35 -6.70 16.52
C LYS A 311 4.00 -7.84 15.74
N ASP A 312 3.23 -8.85 15.36
CA ASP A 312 3.74 -10.05 14.71
C ASP A 312 4.27 -9.73 13.32
N TYR A 313 3.52 -8.96 12.53
CA TYR A 313 3.92 -8.56 11.19
C TYR A 313 5.18 -7.70 11.18
N LEU A 314 5.21 -6.63 11.98
CA LEU A 314 6.35 -5.73 12.02
C LEU A 314 7.60 -6.39 12.61
N ASN A 315 7.48 -7.27 13.61
CA ASN A 315 8.61 -8.06 14.11
C ASN A 315 9.17 -9.03 13.06
N LEU A 316 8.33 -9.51 12.13
CA LEU A 316 8.75 -10.38 11.02
C LEU A 316 9.57 -9.63 9.98
N ILE A 317 9.13 -8.42 9.59
CA ILE A 317 9.67 -7.74 8.41
C ILE A 317 10.72 -6.66 8.73
N LEU A 318 10.63 -5.99 9.88
CA LEU A 318 11.55 -4.90 10.22
C LEU A 318 13.01 -5.33 10.44
N PRO A 319 13.35 -6.58 10.75
CA PRO A 319 14.76 -7.02 10.73
C PRO A 319 15.41 -6.93 9.35
N GLU A 320 14.65 -6.91 8.27
CA GLU A 320 15.19 -6.82 6.90
C GLU A 320 15.63 -5.37 6.58
N PRO A 321 16.91 -5.12 6.28
CA PRO A 321 17.46 -3.76 6.23
C PRO A 321 16.98 -2.92 5.04
N ASN A 322 16.44 -3.55 4.00
CA ASN A 322 15.88 -2.88 2.83
C ASN A 322 14.40 -2.45 3.00
N VAL A 323 13.74 -2.78 4.11
CA VAL A 323 12.47 -2.14 4.48
C VAL A 323 12.77 -0.72 4.96
N LYS A 324 12.30 0.30 4.25
CA LYS A 324 12.67 1.72 4.47
C LYS A 324 11.52 2.58 4.96
N ALA A 325 10.28 2.15 4.77
CA ALA A 325 9.10 2.88 5.22
C ALA A 325 8.00 1.95 5.70
N VAL A 326 7.24 2.40 6.69
CA VAL A 326 5.97 1.80 7.14
C VAL A 326 4.93 2.90 7.21
N LEU A 327 3.92 2.83 6.34
CA LEU A 327 2.77 3.73 6.34
C LEU A 327 1.50 2.94 6.64
N THR A 328 0.66 3.51 7.49
CA THR A 328 -0.70 3.02 7.72
C THR A 328 -1.68 3.65 6.72
N TRP A 329 -2.76 2.93 6.36
CA TRP A 329 -3.78 3.50 5.47
C TRP A 329 -4.82 4.31 6.27
N GLY A 330 -4.39 5.47 6.68
CA GLY A 330 -5.01 6.35 7.67
C GLY A 330 -4.20 6.40 8.96
N ILE A 331 -4.51 7.31 9.86
CA ILE A 331 -3.85 7.45 11.17
C ILE A 331 -4.80 7.12 12.32
N THR A 332 -6.09 7.36 12.15
CA THR A 332 -7.13 7.25 13.19
C THR A 332 -8.36 6.52 12.68
N ASP A 333 -8.99 5.74 13.55
CA ASP A 333 -10.24 5.02 13.28
C ASP A 333 -11.42 5.95 12.95
N ALA A 334 -11.30 7.25 13.32
CA ALA A 334 -12.30 8.25 12.97
C ALA A 334 -12.53 8.36 11.46
N HIS A 335 -11.48 8.17 10.67
CA HIS A 335 -11.47 8.41 9.22
C HIS A 335 -11.04 7.21 8.39
N THR A 336 -11.00 6.00 8.95
CA THR A 336 -10.61 4.80 8.17
C THR A 336 -11.60 4.51 7.04
N TRP A 337 -11.06 4.17 5.86
CA TRP A 337 -11.85 3.79 4.68
C TRP A 337 -12.71 2.54 4.93
N LEU A 338 -12.29 1.63 5.81
CA LEU A 338 -13.05 0.42 6.18
C LEU A 338 -14.42 0.77 6.78
N ASN A 339 -14.51 1.85 7.55
CA ASN A 339 -15.76 2.32 8.13
C ASN A 339 -16.61 3.18 7.17
N GLN A 340 -16.02 3.61 6.05
CA GLN A 340 -16.70 4.37 4.99
C GLN A 340 -17.17 3.47 3.85
N SER A 341 -16.56 2.30 3.70
CA SER A 341 -16.90 1.32 2.69
C SER A 341 -18.31 0.78 2.89
N ARG A 342 -19.02 0.56 1.78
CA ARG A 342 -20.32 -0.13 1.76
C ARG A 342 -20.20 -1.59 1.33
N GLN A 343 -18.98 -2.07 1.18
CA GLN A 343 -18.71 -3.43 0.75
C GLN A 343 -18.96 -4.42 1.90
N PRO A 344 -19.62 -5.57 1.64
CA PRO A 344 -19.92 -6.56 2.70
C PRO A 344 -18.69 -7.04 3.47
N TRP A 345 -17.53 -7.12 2.82
CA TRP A 345 -16.27 -7.56 3.44
C TRP A 345 -15.64 -6.52 4.39
N ALA A 346 -16.10 -5.26 4.35
CA ALA A 346 -15.66 -4.21 5.26
C ALA A 346 -16.69 -3.96 6.39
N LEU A 347 -17.95 -4.37 6.20
CA LEU A 347 -19.01 -4.14 7.18
C LEU A 347 -19.03 -5.26 8.22
N ARG A 348 -18.83 -4.91 9.48
CA ARG A 348 -18.96 -5.88 10.56
C ARG A 348 -20.41 -6.38 10.69
N PRO A 349 -20.63 -7.71 10.87
CA PRO A 349 -21.98 -8.28 11.03
C PRO A 349 -22.75 -7.74 12.24
N ASP A 350 -22.03 -7.33 13.30
CA ASP A 350 -22.61 -6.75 14.53
C ASP A 350 -22.92 -5.25 14.41
N GLY A 351 -22.61 -4.62 13.26
CA GLY A 351 -22.81 -3.19 13.03
C GLY A 351 -21.83 -2.29 13.77
N ALA A 352 -20.88 -2.83 14.53
CA ALA A 352 -19.86 -2.04 15.20
C ALA A 352 -18.85 -1.47 14.20
N ARG A 353 -18.19 -0.37 14.58
CA ARG A 353 -17.10 0.21 13.80
C ARG A 353 -15.84 -0.66 13.89
N GLN A 354 -15.08 -0.72 12.83
CA GLN A 354 -13.74 -1.28 12.81
C GLN A 354 -12.74 -0.34 13.47
N ARG A 355 -11.66 -0.91 14.04
CA ARG A 355 -10.62 -0.21 14.79
C ARG A 355 -9.23 -0.64 14.28
N PRO A 356 -8.92 -0.36 12.99
CA PRO A 356 -7.74 -0.94 12.31
C PRO A 356 -6.43 -0.19 12.54
N LEU A 357 -6.45 1.01 13.16
CA LEU A 357 -5.38 1.99 13.05
C LEU A 357 -4.70 2.30 14.40
N PRO A 358 -3.52 2.98 14.39
CA PRO A 358 -2.75 3.28 15.60
C PRO A 358 -3.45 4.25 16.57
N PHE A 359 -4.38 5.08 16.12
CA PHE A 359 -5.13 6.00 16.96
C PHE A 359 -6.63 5.72 16.85
N ASP A 360 -7.32 5.78 17.96
CA ASP A 360 -8.76 5.58 18.04
C ASP A 360 -9.55 6.75 17.42
N GLU A 361 -10.87 6.67 17.46
CA GLU A 361 -11.77 7.71 16.94
C GLU A 361 -11.68 9.06 17.68
N ARG A 362 -11.04 9.09 18.85
CA ARG A 362 -10.80 10.28 19.68
C ARG A 362 -9.37 10.75 19.63
N TYR A 363 -8.57 10.20 18.70
CA TYR A 363 -7.15 10.48 18.55
C TYR A 363 -6.30 10.08 19.76
N ALA A 364 -6.81 9.18 20.62
CA ALA A 364 -6.01 8.56 21.67
C ALA A 364 -5.21 7.38 21.07
N PRO A 365 -3.96 7.16 21.55
CA PRO A 365 -3.14 6.05 21.06
C PRO A 365 -3.81 4.71 21.41
N ALA A 366 -4.07 3.90 20.39
CA ALA A 366 -4.58 2.54 20.52
C ALA A 366 -3.44 1.54 20.83
N PRO A 367 -3.73 0.32 21.27
CA PRO A 367 -2.72 -0.72 21.47
C PRO A 367 -1.81 -0.97 20.27
N ALA A 368 -2.32 -0.78 19.03
CA ALA A 368 -1.56 -0.87 17.79
C ALA A 368 -0.41 0.15 17.72
N PHE A 369 -0.60 1.38 18.21
CA PHE A 369 0.46 2.40 18.31
C PHE A 369 1.65 1.87 19.10
N PHE A 370 1.41 1.32 20.29
CA PHE A 370 2.46 0.79 21.15
C PHE A 370 3.13 -0.45 20.56
N ALA A 371 2.38 -1.29 19.83
CA ALA A 371 2.92 -2.44 19.11
C ALA A 371 3.88 -2.00 17.98
N MET A 372 3.52 -0.97 17.21
CA MET A 372 4.38 -0.40 16.17
C MET A 372 5.67 0.17 16.77
N ARG A 373 5.55 1.00 17.79
CA ARG A 373 6.69 1.60 18.48
C ARG A 373 7.65 0.54 19.01
N ALA A 374 7.13 -0.44 19.74
CA ALA A 374 7.93 -1.53 20.29
C ALA A 374 8.64 -2.37 19.20
N ALA A 375 8.00 -2.60 18.05
CA ALA A 375 8.62 -3.31 16.94
C ALA A 375 9.76 -2.48 16.30
N MET A 376 9.60 -1.16 16.16
CA MET A 376 10.67 -0.26 15.71
C MET A 376 11.85 -0.26 16.67
N ASP A 377 11.62 -0.12 17.97
CA ASP A 377 12.67 -0.14 18.99
C ASP A 377 13.47 -1.44 19.00
N LYS A 378 12.77 -2.56 18.78
CA LYS A 378 13.39 -3.89 18.73
C LYS A 378 14.21 -4.09 17.45
N SER A 379 13.88 -3.42 16.38
CA SER A 379 14.50 -3.60 15.06
C SER A 379 15.87 -2.93 14.94
N ARG A 380 16.55 -2.55 16.05
CA ARG A 380 17.87 -1.91 16.05
C ARG A 380 18.77 -2.54 15.00
N ARG A 381 18.89 -1.85 13.86
CA ARG A 381 19.66 -2.33 12.72
C ARG A 381 21.13 -1.95 12.93
N PRO A 382 22.08 -2.87 12.70
CA PRO A 382 23.47 -2.45 12.57
C PRO A 382 23.54 -1.46 11.40
N ILE A 383 24.22 -0.33 11.60
CA ILE A 383 24.56 0.59 10.50
C ILE A 383 25.54 -0.20 9.62
N ILE A 384 25.02 -0.80 8.54
CA ILE A 384 25.86 -1.44 7.54
C ILE A 384 26.37 -0.33 6.65
N PRO A 385 27.70 -0.13 6.53
CA PRO A 385 28.26 0.80 5.54
C PRO A 385 27.77 0.38 4.14
N ALA A 386 27.49 1.36 3.31
CA ALA A 386 27.02 1.15 1.92
C ALA A 386 28.17 0.62 1.05
N ASP A 387 28.50 -0.66 1.21
CA ASP A 387 29.48 -1.34 0.35
C ASP A 387 28.98 -2.77 0.06
N ILE A 388 27.91 -2.84 -0.74
CA ILE A 388 27.50 -4.08 -1.37
C ILE A 388 27.58 -3.86 -2.87
N THR A 389 28.65 -4.39 -3.48
CA THR A 389 28.76 -4.54 -4.92
C THR A 389 27.55 -5.30 -5.45
N ALA A 390 26.87 -4.75 -6.46
CA ALA A 390 25.71 -5.37 -7.07
C ALA A 390 26.04 -6.82 -7.51
N PRO A 391 25.12 -7.79 -7.30
CA PRO A 391 25.33 -9.15 -7.78
C PRO A 391 25.40 -9.16 -9.31
N PRO A 392 26.10 -10.15 -9.91
CA PRO A 392 26.20 -10.27 -11.38
C PRO A 392 24.79 -10.40 -11.99
N LYS A 393 24.57 -9.72 -13.12
CA LYS A 393 23.31 -9.80 -13.89
C LYS A 393 23.08 -11.27 -14.30
N ASP A 394 21.89 -11.79 -13.96
CA ASP A 394 21.43 -13.08 -14.46
C ASP A 394 21.13 -12.95 -15.97
N THR A 395 21.89 -13.66 -16.79
CA THR A 395 21.78 -13.64 -18.25
C THR A 395 20.92 -14.78 -18.80
N SER A 396 20.18 -15.50 -17.96
CA SER A 396 19.21 -16.51 -18.41
C SER A 396 18.08 -15.86 -19.23
N ASP A 397 17.60 -16.59 -20.23
CA ASP A 397 16.58 -16.12 -21.18
C ASP A 397 15.34 -15.58 -20.47
N PRO A 398 15.01 -14.27 -20.55
CA PRO A 398 13.85 -13.68 -19.89
C PRO A 398 12.51 -14.14 -20.48
N TYR A 399 12.52 -14.95 -21.54
CA TYR A 399 11.33 -15.45 -22.23
C TYR A 399 11.09 -16.95 -22.04
N ALA A 400 11.90 -17.66 -21.25
CA ALA A 400 11.63 -19.05 -20.93
C ALA A 400 10.25 -19.17 -20.27
N PRO A 401 9.35 -20.06 -20.76
CA PRO A 401 8.01 -20.18 -20.19
C PRO A 401 8.10 -20.72 -18.76
N PHE A 402 7.73 -19.88 -17.80
CA PHE A 402 7.64 -20.26 -16.40
C PHE A 402 6.30 -20.97 -16.16
N VAL A 403 6.37 -22.21 -15.71
CA VAL A 403 5.19 -22.96 -15.27
C VAL A 403 4.95 -22.68 -13.79
N VAL A 404 3.86 -21.99 -13.46
CA VAL A 404 3.43 -21.80 -12.07
C VAL A 404 3.12 -23.17 -11.46
N PRO A 405 3.75 -23.59 -10.36
CA PRO A 405 3.41 -24.85 -9.70
C PRO A 405 1.93 -24.85 -9.28
N GLY A 406 1.16 -25.84 -9.78
CA GLY A 406 -0.26 -25.99 -9.43
C GLY A 406 -1.26 -25.58 -10.52
N SER A 407 -0.81 -25.08 -11.68
CA SER A 407 -1.72 -24.88 -12.82
C SER A 407 -2.01 -26.20 -13.53
N PRO A 408 -3.27 -26.52 -13.91
CA PRO A 408 -3.57 -27.70 -14.74
C PRO A 408 -2.88 -27.52 -16.08
N GLY A 409 -2.09 -28.57 -16.49
CA GLY A 409 -1.27 -28.52 -17.67
C GLY A 409 -2.06 -28.22 -18.94
N VAL A 410 -1.70 -27.14 -19.61
CA VAL A 410 -2.12 -26.87 -20.98
C VAL A 410 -1.20 -27.67 -21.91
N PRO A 411 -1.72 -28.53 -22.80
CA PRO A 411 -0.88 -29.27 -23.75
C PRO A 411 -0.18 -28.31 -24.71
N ALA A 412 1.09 -28.55 -24.99
CA ALA A 412 1.89 -27.77 -25.91
C ALA A 412 1.23 -27.68 -27.30
N PRO A 413 1.22 -26.50 -27.94
CA PRO A 413 0.69 -26.36 -29.29
C PRO A 413 1.56 -27.08 -30.29
N GLN A 414 0.93 -27.96 -31.07
CA GLN A 414 1.57 -28.60 -32.22
C GLN A 414 1.81 -27.58 -33.35
N PRO A 415 2.89 -27.71 -34.13
CA PRO A 415 3.17 -26.81 -35.23
C PRO A 415 2.12 -26.98 -36.35
N LYS A 416 1.44 -25.88 -36.70
CA LYS A 416 0.48 -25.84 -37.83
C LYS A 416 1.25 -25.80 -39.15
N SER A 417 0.93 -26.77 -40.02
CA SER A 417 1.30 -26.75 -41.42
C SER A 417 0.67 -25.58 -42.17
N THR A 418 1.46 -24.97 -43.03
CA THR A 418 1.05 -23.90 -43.97
C THR A 418 0.00 -24.40 -44.97
N GLY A 419 -1.10 -23.67 -45.13
CA GLY A 419 -2.04 -23.90 -46.25
C GLY A 419 -3.28 -23.01 -46.18
N GLN A 420 -3.32 -22.07 -47.11
CA GLN A 420 -4.48 -21.48 -47.79
C GLN A 420 -5.36 -20.42 -47.12
N THR A 421 -5.37 -19.31 -47.76
CA THR A 421 -6.25 -18.13 -47.73
C THR A 421 -7.72 -18.46 -48.02
N HIS A 422 -8.66 -17.93 -47.22
CA HIS A 422 -9.97 -17.50 -47.66
C HIS A 422 -10.46 -16.33 -46.82
N SER A 423 -10.87 -15.26 -47.53
CA SER A 423 -11.53 -14.05 -47.03
C SER A 423 -13.00 -14.35 -46.72
N GLU A 424 -13.48 -13.99 -45.56
CA GLU A 424 -14.89 -13.65 -45.36
C GLU A 424 -15.05 -12.68 -44.19
N GLY A 425 -15.75 -11.60 -44.47
CA GLY A 425 -16.04 -10.57 -43.49
C GLY A 425 -17.14 -10.99 -42.52
N SER A 426 -16.99 -10.69 -41.28
CA SER A 426 -18.05 -10.82 -40.28
C SER A 426 -18.19 -9.54 -39.45
N LYS A 427 -19.44 -9.11 -39.40
CA LYS A 427 -19.98 -7.90 -38.75
C LYS A 427 -19.67 -7.94 -37.23
N LEU A 428 -19.12 -6.84 -36.76
CA LEU A 428 -19.01 -6.56 -35.35
C LEU A 428 -20.38 -6.34 -34.71
N GLN A 429 -20.82 -7.28 -33.86
CA GLN A 429 -21.88 -7.04 -32.90
C GLN A 429 -21.30 -6.39 -31.66
N ALA A 430 -21.83 -5.24 -31.27
CA ALA A 430 -21.50 -4.56 -30.05
C ALA A 430 -21.97 -5.39 -28.84
N VAL A 431 -21.03 -5.90 -28.06
CA VAL A 431 -21.30 -6.56 -26.78
C VAL A 431 -21.36 -5.49 -25.71
N LYS A 432 -22.55 -5.30 -25.12
CA LYS A 432 -22.72 -4.49 -23.91
C LYS A 432 -22.10 -5.25 -22.74
N PHE A 433 -20.97 -4.76 -22.24
CA PHE A 433 -20.42 -5.23 -20.98
C PHE A 433 -21.13 -4.57 -19.81
N THR A 434 -21.86 -5.36 -19.03
CA THR A 434 -22.30 -4.97 -17.69
C THR A 434 -21.12 -5.24 -16.76
N TYR A 435 -20.48 -4.20 -16.27
CA TYR A 435 -19.36 -4.28 -15.36
C TYR A 435 -19.84 -4.76 -13.99
N ILE A 436 -19.60 -6.01 -13.67
CA ILE A 436 -19.70 -6.54 -12.31
C ILE A 436 -18.28 -6.50 -11.75
N SER A 437 -18.05 -5.57 -10.80
CA SER A 437 -16.78 -5.50 -10.07
C SER A 437 -16.46 -6.87 -9.48
N PRO A 438 -15.31 -7.48 -9.80
CA PRO A 438 -14.91 -8.71 -9.14
C PRO A 438 -14.65 -8.41 -7.66
N ARG A 439 -15.11 -9.30 -6.79
CA ARG A 439 -14.79 -9.26 -5.36
C ARG A 439 -13.26 -9.26 -5.22
N PRO A 440 -12.66 -8.43 -4.36
CA PRO A 440 -11.30 -8.67 -3.95
C PRO A 440 -11.28 -10.07 -3.30
N SER A 441 -10.41 -10.92 -3.79
CA SER A 441 -10.10 -12.19 -3.14
C SER A 441 -9.51 -11.84 -1.78
N LEU A 442 -10.16 -12.31 -0.74
CA LEU A 442 -9.64 -12.27 0.64
C LEU A 442 -8.45 -13.20 0.78
#